data_f3bc2796a790198ae65a5c103521983b
#
_entry.id   f3bc2796a790198ae65a5c103521983b
#
_cell.length_a   1.000
_cell.length_b   1.000
_cell.length_c   1.000
_cell.angle_alpha   90.00
_cell.angle_beta   90.00
_cell.angle_gamma   90.00
#
_symmetry.space_group_name_H-M   'P 1'
#
loop_
_entity.id
_entity.type
_entity.pdbx_description
1 polymer ?
#
loop_
_entity_poly.entity_id
_entity_poly.type
_entity_poly.pdbx_seq_one_letter_code
_entity_poly.pdbx_strand_id
1 'polypeptide(L)'
;MTTYPKRLIEVDLPIKRISAHARREKSIRHGHISTLHIWWARRPLAACRAVICAALWPDPAQEDCPLKFREDATAIMARFCNPIGRSDLDYSEPLALRKALLDFIADFANWDNSTKKEYLETARALTQSAHEALGGVPGTRPLVVDPFAGGGSIPLEALRVGADAFASDLHPVPVLLN
;
A
#
# COMPACT_ATOMS: atom_id res chain seq x y z
N MET A 1 25.06 11.68 -11.56
CA MET A 1 23.76 11.75 -10.87
C MET A 1 23.49 10.37 -10.30
N THR A 2 23.37 10.26 -8.99
CA THR A 2 22.99 8.98 -8.37
C THR A 2 21.54 8.69 -8.77
N THR A 3 21.34 7.69 -9.63
CA THR A 3 20.01 7.18 -9.95
C THR A 3 19.49 6.43 -8.73
N TYR A 4 18.25 6.67 -8.33
CA TYR A 4 17.58 5.93 -7.26
C TYR A 4 16.40 5.15 -7.83
N PRO A 5 16.05 3.99 -7.25
CA PRO A 5 14.91 3.21 -7.71
C PRO A 5 13.60 4.00 -7.56
N LYS A 6 12.95 4.33 -8.69
CA LYS A 6 11.64 4.99 -8.67
C LYS A 6 10.59 4.12 -8.01
N ARG A 7 9.67 4.75 -7.31
CA ARG A 7 8.50 4.08 -6.74
C ARG A 7 7.35 4.01 -7.75
N LEU A 8 6.44 3.08 -7.56
CA LEU A 8 5.25 2.98 -8.42
C LEU A 8 4.47 4.29 -8.52
N ILE A 9 4.34 5.03 -7.41
CA ILE A 9 3.63 6.32 -7.36
C ILE A 9 4.25 7.40 -8.25
N GLU A 10 5.54 7.31 -8.53
CA GLU A 10 6.26 8.27 -9.38
C GLU A 10 6.05 8.00 -10.88
N VAL A 11 5.56 6.82 -11.23
CA VAL A 11 5.42 6.38 -12.63
C VAL A 11 3.96 6.27 -13.03
N ASP A 12 3.16 5.55 -12.26
CA ASP A 12 1.73 5.37 -12.53
C ASP A 12 0.96 5.04 -11.26
N LEU A 13 -0.31 5.39 -11.24
CA LEU A 13 -1.24 5.02 -10.16
C LEU A 13 -2.64 4.87 -10.73
N PRO A 14 -3.40 3.80 -10.44
CA PRO A 14 -4.76 3.58 -10.94
C PRO A 14 -5.78 4.49 -10.23
N ILE A 15 -5.60 5.82 -10.34
CA ILE A 15 -6.32 6.88 -9.61
C ILE A 15 -7.83 6.74 -9.76
N LYS A 16 -8.33 6.42 -10.97
CA LYS A 16 -9.77 6.30 -11.25
C LYS A 16 -10.42 5.21 -10.39
N ARG A 17 -9.78 4.03 -10.30
CA ARG A 17 -10.28 2.89 -9.50
C ARG A 17 -10.18 3.19 -8.01
N ILE A 18 -9.04 3.70 -7.54
CA ILE A 18 -8.82 4.08 -6.14
C ILE A 18 -9.83 5.15 -5.70
N SER A 19 -10.06 6.17 -6.54
CA SER A 19 -11.02 7.23 -6.25
C SER A 19 -12.47 6.73 -6.20
N ALA A 20 -12.82 5.72 -6.98
CA ALA A 20 -14.14 5.09 -6.92
C ALA A 20 -14.35 4.41 -5.55
N HIS A 21 -13.35 3.66 -5.06
CA HIS A 21 -13.39 3.04 -3.73
C HIS A 21 -13.41 4.08 -2.61
N ALA A 22 -12.59 5.12 -2.71
CA ALA A 22 -12.55 6.22 -1.73
C ALA A 22 -13.89 6.98 -1.64
N ARG A 23 -14.59 7.15 -2.76
CA ARG A 23 -15.95 7.74 -2.77
C ARG A 23 -16.97 6.83 -2.12
N ARG A 24 -16.93 5.51 -2.43
CA ARG A 24 -17.81 4.52 -1.78
C ARG A 24 -17.62 4.53 -0.26
N GLU A 25 -16.38 4.54 0.21
CA GLU A 25 -16.05 4.60 1.64
C GLU A 25 -16.67 5.82 2.34
N LYS A 26 -16.65 7.00 1.71
CA LYS A 26 -17.25 8.24 2.28
C LYS A 26 -18.77 8.16 2.42
N SER A 27 -19.43 7.33 1.63
CA SER A 27 -20.90 7.16 1.70
C SER A 27 -21.36 6.08 2.67
N ILE A 28 -20.45 5.25 3.20
CA ILE A 28 -20.79 4.24 4.21
C ILE A 28 -21.06 4.91 5.55
N ARG A 29 -22.26 4.70 6.11
CA ARG A 29 -22.70 5.33 7.36
C ARG A 29 -22.61 4.42 8.58
N HIS A 30 -22.59 3.10 8.39
CA HIS A 30 -22.61 2.12 9.46
C HIS A 30 -21.68 0.94 9.14
N GLY A 31 -21.12 0.30 10.18
CA GLY A 31 -20.35 -0.92 10.06
C GLY A 31 -18.93 -0.78 9.49
N HIS A 32 -18.45 0.43 9.28
CA HIS A 32 -17.11 0.71 8.79
C HIS A 32 -16.26 1.32 9.90
N ILE A 33 -14.98 0.91 10.02
CA ILE A 33 -14.08 1.44 11.07
C ILE A 33 -14.01 2.96 11.07
N SER A 34 -14.08 3.57 9.90
CA SER A 34 -14.08 5.01 9.75
C SER A 34 -15.31 5.72 10.36
N THR A 35 -16.33 4.98 10.77
CA THR A 35 -17.52 5.53 11.46
C THR A 35 -17.40 5.48 12.98
N LEU A 36 -16.38 4.82 13.53
CA LEU A 36 -16.12 4.77 14.97
C LEU A 36 -15.72 6.14 15.52
N HIS A 37 -14.93 6.86 14.76
CA HIS A 37 -14.54 8.24 15.07
C HIS A 37 -14.59 9.08 13.79
N ILE A 38 -15.41 10.13 13.80
CA ILE A 38 -15.58 11.03 12.66
C ILE A 38 -14.73 12.28 12.89
N TRP A 39 -13.60 12.35 12.16
CA TRP A 39 -12.77 13.55 12.09
C TRP A 39 -13.11 14.35 10.83
N TRP A 40 -13.30 15.67 10.94
CA TRP A 40 -13.75 16.50 9.79
C TRP A 40 -12.79 16.52 8.60
N ALA A 41 -11.49 16.39 8.84
CA ALA A 41 -10.45 16.37 7.79
C ALA A 41 -9.97 14.95 7.44
N ARG A 42 -10.76 13.91 7.73
CA ARG A 42 -10.35 12.52 7.53
C ARG A 42 -10.03 12.21 6.07
N ARG A 43 -8.89 11.57 5.85
CA ARG A 43 -8.52 10.97 4.57
C ARG A 43 -9.22 9.61 4.40
N PRO A 44 -9.71 9.24 3.19
CA PRO A 44 -10.23 7.90 2.93
C PRO A 44 -9.16 6.84 3.14
N LEU A 45 -9.46 5.77 3.88
CA LEU A 45 -8.52 4.66 4.14
C LEU A 45 -8.09 3.98 2.84
N ALA A 46 -9.01 3.81 1.88
CA ALA A 46 -8.73 3.29 0.54
C ALA A 46 -7.59 4.05 -0.17
N ALA A 47 -7.65 5.39 -0.13
CA ALA A 47 -6.63 6.24 -0.75
C ALA A 47 -5.30 6.17 0.02
N CYS A 48 -5.33 6.22 1.35
CA CYS A 48 -4.13 6.11 2.18
C CYS A 48 -3.38 4.80 1.92
N ARG A 49 -4.09 3.68 1.92
CA ARG A 49 -3.54 2.35 1.64
C ARG A 49 -2.86 2.28 0.28
N ALA A 50 -3.57 2.71 -0.76
CA ALA A 50 -3.05 2.69 -2.12
C ALA A 50 -1.79 3.56 -2.29
N VAL A 51 -1.80 4.76 -1.73
CA VAL A 51 -0.67 5.70 -1.78
C VAL A 51 0.53 5.14 -1.02
N ILE A 52 0.33 4.58 0.18
CA ILE A 52 1.42 4.01 0.98
C ILE A 52 2.07 2.83 0.25
N CYS A 53 1.29 1.87 -0.27
CA CYS A 53 1.82 0.77 -1.07
C CYS A 53 2.63 1.29 -2.27
N ALA A 54 2.06 2.20 -3.06
CA ALA A 54 2.71 2.73 -4.25
C ALA A 54 3.96 3.58 -3.94
N ALA A 55 4.02 4.23 -2.77
CA ALA A 55 5.17 5.01 -2.31
C ALA A 55 6.30 4.14 -1.75
N LEU A 56 5.98 2.99 -1.17
CA LEU A 56 6.98 2.09 -0.61
C LEU A 56 7.57 1.12 -1.64
N TRP A 57 6.78 0.69 -2.63
CA TRP A 57 7.22 -0.34 -3.58
C TRP A 57 7.96 0.24 -4.79
N PRO A 58 9.17 -0.28 -5.10
CA PRO A 58 9.87 0.07 -6.33
C PRO A 58 9.08 -0.32 -7.57
N ASP A 59 9.25 0.43 -8.64
CA ASP A 59 8.69 0.08 -9.94
C ASP A 59 9.54 -0.99 -10.63
N PRO A 60 9.02 -2.22 -10.84
CA PRO A 60 9.80 -3.31 -11.39
C PRO A 60 10.24 -3.10 -12.85
N ALA A 61 9.59 -2.20 -13.59
CA ALA A 61 9.94 -1.93 -14.97
C ALA A 61 10.98 -0.81 -15.15
N GLN A 62 11.50 -0.25 -14.06
CA GLN A 62 12.63 0.68 -14.11
C GLN A 62 13.96 -0.10 -14.06
N GLU A 63 14.96 0.39 -14.80
CA GLU A 63 16.29 -0.23 -14.86
C GLU A 63 16.95 -0.32 -13.48
N ASP A 64 16.81 0.74 -12.67
CA ASP A 64 17.36 0.85 -11.32
C ASP A 64 16.56 0.07 -10.25
N CYS A 65 15.51 -0.68 -10.63
CA CYS A 65 14.78 -1.51 -9.68
C CYS A 65 15.66 -2.63 -9.13
N PRO A 66 15.76 -2.80 -7.79
CA PRO A 66 16.55 -3.88 -7.22
C PRO A 66 16.10 -5.25 -7.72
N LEU A 67 17.04 -6.06 -8.22
CA LEU A 67 16.74 -7.41 -8.73
C LEU A 67 16.05 -8.27 -7.68
N LYS A 68 16.53 -8.21 -6.43
CA LYS A 68 15.91 -8.95 -5.31
C LYS A 68 14.41 -8.63 -5.19
N PHE A 69 14.03 -7.34 -5.23
CA PHE A 69 12.61 -6.98 -5.16
C PHE A 69 11.82 -7.53 -6.35
N ARG A 70 12.40 -7.48 -7.55
CA ARG A 70 11.74 -7.99 -8.77
C ARG A 70 11.47 -9.49 -8.68
N GLU A 71 12.45 -10.27 -8.25
CA GLU A 71 12.35 -11.72 -8.05
C GLU A 71 11.32 -12.07 -6.96
N ASP A 72 11.43 -11.43 -5.79
CA ASP A 72 10.51 -11.66 -4.67
C ASP A 72 9.08 -11.27 -5.04
N ALA A 73 8.89 -10.11 -5.68
CA ALA A 73 7.57 -9.64 -6.11
C ALA A 73 6.93 -10.56 -7.14
N THR A 74 7.71 -11.10 -8.09
CA THR A 74 7.26 -12.12 -9.04
C THR A 74 6.72 -13.35 -8.30
N ALA A 75 7.48 -13.89 -7.35
CA ALA A 75 7.08 -15.06 -6.58
C ALA A 75 5.85 -14.80 -5.70
N ILE A 76 5.79 -13.62 -5.05
CA ILE A 76 4.67 -13.21 -4.20
C ILE A 76 3.39 -13.06 -5.05
N MET A 77 3.49 -12.36 -6.19
CA MET A 77 2.33 -12.13 -7.07
C MET A 77 1.84 -13.42 -7.74
N ALA A 78 2.72 -14.31 -8.16
CA ALA A 78 2.33 -15.63 -8.67
C ALA A 78 1.54 -16.43 -7.61
N ARG A 79 1.99 -16.42 -6.35
CA ARG A 79 1.29 -17.07 -5.24
C ARG A 79 -0.08 -16.44 -4.96
N PHE A 80 -0.19 -15.13 -5.03
CA PHE A 80 -1.44 -14.40 -4.84
C PHE A 80 -2.44 -14.65 -5.98
N CYS A 81 -1.98 -14.68 -7.23
CA CYS A 81 -2.84 -14.75 -8.40
C CYS A 81 -3.33 -16.15 -8.73
N ASN A 82 -2.57 -17.22 -8.35
CA ASN A 82 -2.97 -18.60 -8.59
C ASN A 82 -4.36 -18.97 -8.04
N PRO A 83 -4.69 -18.65 -6.77
CA PRO A 83 -6.01 -18.98 -6.22
C PRO A 83 -7.18 -18.22 -6.86
N ILE A 84 -6.92 -17.05 -7.46
CA ILE A 84 -7.97 -16.21 -8.08
C ILE A 84 -8.08 -16.39 -9.59
N GLY A 85 -7.38 -17.40 -10.15
CA GLY A 85 -7.49 -17.77 -11.58
C GLY A 85 -6.84 -16.79 -12.56
N ARG A 86 -5.86 -16.00 -12.11
CA ARG A 86 -5.07 -15.08 -12.95
C ARG A 86 -3.67 -15.64 -13.23
N SER A 87 -3.57 -16.93 -13.49
CA SER A 87 -2.29 -17.65 -13.67
C SER A 87 -1.68 -17.54 -15.06
N ASP A 88 -2.34 -16.90 -15.99
CA ASP A 88 -1.97 -16.78 -17.41
C ASP A 88 -1.00 -15.62 -17.72
N LEU A 89 -0.63 -14.83 -16.71
CA LEU A 89 0.34 -13.74 -16.86
C LEU A 89 1.75 -14.21 -16.48
N ASP A 90 2.70 -13.90 -17.34
CA ASP A 90 4.12 -14.07 -17.03
C ASP A 90 4.63 -12.87 -16.20
N TYR A 91 4.69 -13.07 -14.88
CA TYR A 91 5.17 -12.04 -13.94
C TYR A 91 6.70 -11.86 -13.97
N SER A 92 7.44 -12.65 -14.74
CA SER A 92 8.89 -12.43 -14.97
C SER A 92 9.14 -11.23 -15.90
N GLU A 93 8.14 -10.86 -16.73
CA GLU A 93 8.19 -9.69 -17.58
C GLU A 93 7.92 -8.43 -16.74
N PRO A 94 8.86 -7.43 -16.70
CA PRO A 94 8.79 -6.28 -15.80
C PRO A 94 7.53 -5.41 -15.95
N LEU A 95 7.04 -5.23 -17.18
CA LEU A 95 5.81 -4.45 -17.42
C LEU A 95 4.56 -5.20 -16.98
N ALA A 96 4.52 -6.52 -17.16
CA ALA A 96 3.43 -7.35 -16.66
C ALA A 96 3.40 -7.36 -15.13
N LEU A 97 4.56 -7.44 -14.48
CA LEU A 97 4.67 -7.33 -13.02
C LEU A 97 4.22 -5.95 -12.51
N ARG A 98 4.65 -4.84 -13.14
CA ARG A 98 4.14 -3.49 -12.82
C ARG A 98 2.62 -3.45 -12.86
N LYS A 99 2.04 -3.91 -13.97
CA LYS A 99 0.58 -3.94 -14.13
C LYS A 99 -0.09 -4.76 -13.03
N ALA A 100 0.45 -5.93 -12.71
CA ALA A 100 -0.08 -6.78 -11.64
C ALA A 100 -0.04 -6.09 -10.27
N LEU A 101 1.05 -5.39 -9.94
CA LEU A 101 1.16 -4.63 -8.69
C LEU A 101 0.17 -3.46 -8.64
N LEU A 102 -0.02 -2.73 -9.73
CA LEU A 102 -0.99 -1.63 -9.81
C LEU A 102 -2.44 -2.15 -9.73
N ASP A 103 -2.74 -3.28 -10.37
CA ASP A 103 -4.04 -3.94 -10.26
C ASP A 103 -4.30 -4.43 -8.83
N PHE A 104 -3.28 -5.03 -8.18
CA PHE A 104 -3.36 -5.41 -6.77
C PHE A 104 -3.66 -4.21 -5.87
N ILE A 105 -2.94 -3.09 -6.04
CA ILE A 105 -3.15 -1.86 -5.26
C ILE A 105 -4.60 -1.36 -5.43
N ALA A 106 -5.12 -1.36 -6.67
CA ALA A 106 -6.49 -0.92 -6.94
C ALA A 106 -7.53 -1.85 -6.30
N ASP A 107 -7.33 -3.16 -6.37
CA ASP A 107 -8.23 -4.14 -5.75
C ASP A 107 -8.15 -4.11 -4.21
N PHE A 108 -6.94 -3.93 -3.67
CA PHE A 108 -6.74 -3.81 -2.23
C PHE A 108 -7.29 -2.49 -1.67
N ALA A 109 -7.42 -1.44 -2.48
CA ALA A 109 -8.12 -0.22 -2.11
C ALA A 109 -9.61 -0.45 -1.82
N ASN A 110 -10.23 -1.50 -2.38
CA ASN A 110 -11.60 -1.86 -2.03
C ASN A 110 -11.69 -2.27 -0.55
N TRP A 111 -12.67 -1.69 0.17
CA TRP A 111 -12.93 -2.03 1.56
C TRP A 111 -13.16 -3.54 1.78
N ASP A 112 -13.92 -4.18 0.90
CA ASP A 112 -14.26 -5.60 1.00
C ASP A 112 -13.04 -6.53 0.96
N ASN A 113 -11.90 -6.05 0.44
CA ASN A 113 -10.62 -6.77 0.39
C ASN A 113 -9.65 -6.35 1.50
N SER A 114 -9.92 -5.25 2.21
CA SER A 114 -8.97 -4.64 3.14
C SER A 114 -8.64 -5.46 4.38
N THR A 115 -9.47 -6.44 4.71
CA THR A 115 -9.33 -7.34 5.86
C THR A 115 -9.10 -8.78 5.45
N LYS A 116 -9.12 -9.10 4.15
CA LYS A 116 -8.85 -10.44 3.66
C LYS A 116 -7.39 -10.82 3.88
N LYS A 117 -7.19 -12.01 4.45
CA LYS A 117 -5.87 -12.51 4.86
C LYS A 117 -4.89 -12.52 3.69
N GLU A 118 -5.31 -13.01 2.53
CA GLU A 118 -4.49 -13.10 1.32
C GLU A 118 -3.99 -11.73 0.83
N TYR A 119 -4.82 -10.68 0.90
CA TYR A 119 -4.42 -9.32 0.56
C TYR A 119 -3.45 -8.72 1.58
N LEU A 120 -3.73 -8.93 2.88
CA LEU A 120 -2.89 -8.43 3.97
C LEU A 120 -1.49 -9.07 3.94
N GLU A 121 -1.42 -10.39 3.82
CA GLU A 121 -0.15 -11.12 3.78
C GLU A 121 0.67 -10.76 2.55
N THR A 122 0.03 -10.64 1.38
CA THR A 122 0.69 -10.21 0.14
C THR A 122 1.24 -8.80 0.24
N ALA A 123 0.43 -7.84 0.73
CA ALA A 123 0.89 -6.46 0.90
C ALA A 123 2.07 -6.36 1.87
N ARG A 124 2.01 -7.09 2.99
CA ARG A 124 3.09 -7.12 4.00
C ARG A 124 4.36 -7.75 3.45
N ALA A 125 4.25 -8.84 2.70
CA ALA A 125 5.39 -9.49 2.05
C ALA A 125 6.06 -8.57 1.02
N LEU A 126 5.27 -7.88 0.17
CA LEU A 126 5.79 -6.91 -0.80
C LEU A 126 6.46 -5.72 -0.10
N THR A 127 5.86 -5.21 0.98
CA THR A 127 6.43 -4.10 1.75
C THR A 127 7.75 -4.49 2.41
N GLN A 128 7.83 -5.69 3.00
CA GLN A 128 9.06 -6.20 3.60
C GLN A 128 10.16 -6.40 2.57
N SER A 129 9.85 -7.07 1.44
CA SER A 129 10.81 -7.26 0.35
C SER A 129 11.31 -5.94 -0.22
N ALA A 130 10.42 -4.97 -0.43
CA ALA A 130 10.79 -3.63 -0.89
C ALA A 130 11.74 -2.94 0.09
N HIS A 131 11.43 -2.98 1.40
CA HIS A 131 12.25 -2.38 2.44
C HIS A 131 13.68 -2.95 2.45
N GLU A 132 13.80 -4.27 2.46
CA GLU A 132 15.09 -4.94 2.46
C GLU A 132 15.89 -4.70 1.17
N ALA A 133 15.21 -4.76 0.01
CA ALA A 133 15.85 -4.54 -1.29
C ALA A 133 16.37 -3.10 -1.46
N LEU A 134 15.79 -2.15 -0.74
CA LEU A 134 16.19 -0.73 -0.74
C LEU A 134 17.21 -0.38 0.34
N GLY A 135 17.79 -1.38 0.99
CA GLY A 135 18.84 -1.21 2.00
C GLY A 135 18.33 -1.14 3.44
N GLY A 136 17.06 -1.42 3.67
CA GLY A 136 16.52 -1.61 5.02
C GLY A 136 17.15 -2.81 5.73
N VAL A 137 17.30 -2.73 7.04
CA VAL A 137 17.85 -3.82 7.83
C VAL A 137 16.87 -5.00 7.82
N PRO A 138 17.32 -6.22 7.51
CA PRO A 138 16.46 -7.40 7.52
C PRO A 138 15.71 -7.58 8.85
N GLY A 139 14.42 -7.85 8.78
CA GLY A 139 13.57 -8.00 9.97
C GLY A 139 13.05 -6.68 10.56
N THR A 140 13.53 -5.52 10.11
CA THR A 140 12.90 -4.22 10.44
C THR A 140 11.83 -3.87 9.40
N ARG A 141 11.05 -2.82 9.68
CA ARG A 141 9.98 -2.34 8.80
C ARG A 141 10.24 -0.93 8.32
N PRO A 142 9.72 -0.53 7.15
CA PRO A 142 9.77 0.86 6.74
C PRO A 142 8.95 1.73 7.69
N LEU A 143 9.43 2.93 8.00
CA LEU A 143 8.70 3.89 8.85
C LEU A 143 7.90 4.86 7.99
N VAL A 144 6.61 4.98 8.27
CA VAL A 144 5.72 6.01 7.71
C VAL A 144 5.49 7.08 8.78
N VAL A 145 5.81 8.32 8.43
CA VAL A 145 5.68 9.47 9.34
C VAL A 145 4.52 10.34 8.89
N ASP A 146 3.56 10.58 9.79
CA ASP A 146 2.43 11.50 9.57
C ASP A 146 2.49 12.62 10.63
N PRO A 147 3.01 13.81 10.28
CA PRO A 147 3.12 14.93 11.22
C PRO A 147 1.80 15.67 11.44
N PHE A 148 0.72 15.32 10.72
CA PHE A 148 -0.60 15.93 10.83
C PHE A 148 -1.68 14.83 10.78
N ALA A 149 -1.58 13.90 11.74
CA ALA A 149 -2.29 12.61 11.70
C ALA A 149 -3.81 12.73 11.73
N GLY A 150 -4.36 13.77 12.33
CA GLY A 150 -5.81 13.98 12.41
C GLY A 150 -6.53 12.74 12.94
N GLY A 151 -7.41 12.15 12.15
CA GLY A 151 -8.13 10.91 12.50
C GLY A 151 -7.34 9.61 12.29
N GLY A 152 -6.01 9.64 12.16
CA GLY A 152 -5.15 8.44 12.13
C GLY A 152 -5.24 7.58 10.87
N SER A 153 -5.76 8.08 9.76
CA SER A 153 -5.97 7.28 8.55
C SER A 153 -4.66 6.76 7.93
N ILE A 154 -3.62 7.59 7.91
CA ILE A 154 -2.31 7.21 7.35
C ILE A 154 -1.60 6.21 8.27
N PRO A 155 -1.41 6.47 9.59
CA PRO A 155 -0.76 5.52 10.47
C PRO A 155 -1.50 4.18 10.55
N LEU A 156 -2.83 4.17 10.57
CA LEU A 156 -3.62 2.94 10.55
C LEU A 156 -3.34 2.08 9.31
N GLU A 157 -3.33 2.68 8.12
CA GLU A 157 -3.08 1.95 6.88
C GLU A 157 -1.60 1.59 6.71
N ALA A 158 -0.66 2.36 7.27
CA ALA A 158 0.75 1.99 7.33
C ALA A 158 0.95 0.68 8.11
N LEU A 159 0.38 0.58 9.30
CA LEU A 159 0.41 -0.66 10.10
C LEU A 159 -0.26 -1.84 9.38
N ARG A 160 -1.36 -1.56 8.66
CA ARG A 160 -2.08 -2.58 7.89
C ARG A 160 -1.20 -3.22 6.81
N VAL A 161 -0.45 -2.41 6.07
CA VAL A 161 0.42 -2.88 4.97
C VAL A 161 1.79 -3.37 5.44
N GLY A 162 2.05 -3.39 6.75
CA GLY A 162 3.28 -3.94 7.32
C GLY A 162 4.42 -2.94 7.51
N ALA A 163 4.13 -1.65 7.47
CA ALA A 163 5.06 -0.60 7.87
C ALA A 163 4.91 -0.27 9.37
N ASP A 164 5.93 0.30 9.97
CA ASP A 164 5.80 1.00 11.25
C ASP A 164 5.28 2.41 11.01
N ALA A 165 4.61 2.99 12.01
CA ALA A 165 4.01 4.31 11.89
C ALA A 165 4.44 5.22 13.06
N PHE A 166 4.77 6.47 12.71
CA PHE A 166 4.89 7.55 13.69
C PHE A 166 3.84 8.62 13.36
N ALA A 167 3.02 8.96 14.33
CA ALA A 167 1.95 9.95 14.20
C ALA A 167 2.15 11.09 15.18
N SER A 168 1.95 12.31 14.71
CA SER A 168 1.88 13.50 15.57
C SER A 168 0.81 14.46 15.07
N ASP A 169 0.36 15.35 15.94
CA ASP A 169 -0.57 16.42 15.58
C ASP A 169 -0.40 17.59 16.53
N LEU A 170 -0.72 18.80 16.07
CA LEU A 170 -0.69 20.02 16.90
C LEU A 170 -1.90 20.10 17.83
N HIS A 171 -2.99 19.44 17.47
CA HIS A 171 -4.21 19.46 18.26
C HIS A 171 -4.26 18.25 19.22
N PRO A 172 -4.57 18.44 20.51
CA PRO A 172 -4.49 17.37 21.52
C PRO A 172 -5.49 16.22 21.29
N VAL A 173 -6.64 16.48 20.66
CA VAL A 173 -7.65 15.43 20.40
C VAL A 173 -7.12 14.35 19.46
N PRO A 174 -6.55 14.64 18.29
CA PRO A 174 -5.90 13.64 17.45
C PRO A 174 -4.79 12.86 18.18
N VAL A 175 -3.98 13.54 18.99
CA VAL A 175 -2.90 12.91 19.77
C VAL A 175 -3.44 11.82 20.71
N LEU A 176 -4.63 12.01 21.26
CA LEU A 176 -5.27 11.02 22.14
C LEU A 176 -6.00 9.91 21.40
N LEU A 177 -6.23 10.07 20.09
CA LEU A 177 -6.96 9.10 19.24
C LEU A 177 -6.02 8.17 18.48
N ASN A 178 -4.76 8.56 18.27
CA ASN A 178 -3.74 7.80 17.57
C ASN A 178 -2.82 7.10 18.57
#